data_21b25462e71ac13645e9145f4085707c
#
_entry.id   21b25462e71ac13645e9145f4085707c
#
_cell.length_a   1.000
_cell.length_b   1.000
_cell.length_c   1.000
_cell.angle_alpha   90.00
_cell.angle_beta   90.00
_cell.angle_gamma   90.00
#
_symmetry.space_group_name_H-M   'P 1'
#
loop_
_entity.id
_entity.type
_entity.pdbx_description
1 polymer ?
#
loop_
_entity_poly.entity_id
_entity_poly.type
_entity_poly.pdbx_seq_one_letter_code
_entity_poly.pdbx_strand_id
1 'polypeptide(L)'
;MAKRISDCGRDLGPLKLGSNAPATELPMPDNPKSAAEETFDTRSDALLAQHHATRALLRQYNTSESDEAAKRQELLQQLLGHCGEGLWIEPPFYCDYGGNIHLGRGVFVNFNCVFLDGAKIEIGDGTLLGPAVQIYATTHPLSAKERIYQRDGLPAYHTSSAPVSIGKNVWIGGGAIILPGVTIGDGATIGAGAVVTKSIPETVFAAGNPCQVIRDL
;
A
#
# COMPACT_ATOMS: atom_id res chain seq x y z
N MET A 1 -12.37 38.24 43.88
CA MET A 1 -12.47 36.96 44.60
C MET A 1 -11.93 35.85 43.73
N ALA A 2 -10.65 35.50 43.91
CA ALA A 2 -9.96 34.50 43.12
C ALA A 2 -9.96 33.18 43.88
N LYS A 3 -10.55 32.12 43.32
CA LYS A 3 -10.47 30.76 43.85
C LYS A 3 -9.18 30.10 43.36
N ARG A 4 -8.33 29.74 44.30
CA ARG A 4 -7.14 28.91 44.10
C ARG A 4 -7.60 27.48 43.77
N ILE A 5 -7.05 26.91 42.72
CA ILE A 5 -7.14 25.49 42.41
C ILE A 5 -5.98 24.80 43.13
N SER A 6 -6.33 23.90 44.04
CA SER A 6 -5.41 23.15 44.87
C SER A 6 -4.75 22.06 44.05
N ASP A 7 -3.44 22.00 44.22
CA ASP A 7 -2.45 21.04 43.79
C ASP A 7 -2.84 19.58 44.13
N CYS A 8 -2.93 18.69 43.14
CA CYS A 8 -3.08 17.25 43.33
C CYS A 8 -1.77 16.55 42.89
N GLY A 9 -0.72 16.75 43.70
CA GLY A 9 0.51 16.00 43.59
C GLY A 9 0.29 14.53 43.94
N ARG A 10 0.24 13.64 42.94
CA ARG A 10 0.44 12.19 43.15
C ARG A 10 1.91 11.89 42.99
N ASP A 11 2.51 11.55 44.13
CA ASP A 11 3.84 11.00 44.23
C ASP A 11 3.87 9.63 43.50
N LEU A 12 4.42 9.58 42.30
CA LEU A 12 4.69 8.34 41.58
C LEU A 12 6.08 7.85 42.01
N GLY A 13 6.10 6.95 42.98
CA GLY A 13 7.31 6.27 43.41
C GLY A 13 8.07 5.63 42.23
N PRO A 14 9.38 5.31 42.39
CA PRO A 14 10.25 4.88 41.30
C PRO A 14 9.76 3.57 40.66
N LEU A 15 9.54 3.62 39.34
CA LEU A 15 9.27 2.46 38.50
C LEU A 15 10.45 1.49 38.61
N LYS A 16 10.23 0.33 39.22
CA LYS A 16 11.18 -0.79 39.20
C LYS A 16 11.22 -1.31 37.75
N LEU A 17 12.32 -1.05 37.06
CA LEU A 17 12.67 -1.72 35.81
C LEU A 17 12.86 -3.20 36.11
N GLY A 18 11.92 -4.04 35.70
CA GLY A 18 12.03 -5.49 35.75
C GLY A 18 13.20 -5.97 34.91
N SER A 19 13.90 -6.98 35.40
CA SER A 19 15.04 -7.65 34.79
C SER A 19 14.81 -8.03 33.34
N ASN A 20 15.79 -7.73 32.47
CA ASN A 20 15.86 -8.15 31.07
C ASN A 20 15.71 -9.66 30.94
N ALA A 21 14.55 -10.14 30.57
CA ALA A 21 14.42 -11.46 29.96
C ALA A 21 15.04 -11.37 28.54
N PRO A 22 15.82 -12.39 28.10
CA PRO A 22 16.33 -12.36 26.72
C PRO A 22 15.15 -12.28 25.76
N ALA A 23 15.24 -11.35 24.81
CA ALA A 23 14.26 -11.22 23.73
C ALA A 23 14.19 -12.57 23.02
N THR A 24 13.07 -13.28 23.15
CA THR A 24 12.80 -14.46 22.36
C THR A 24 12.72 -13.97 20.92
N GLU A 25 13.69 -14.33 20.08
CA GLU A 25 13.63 -14.09 18.64
C GLU A 25 12.32 -14.72 18.13
N LEU A 26 11.37 -13.88 17.79
CA LEU A 26 10.19 -14.32 17.05
C LEU A 26 10.70 -14.83 15.70
N PRO A 27 10.39 -16.09 15.31
CA PRO A 27 10.78 -16.59 14.01
C PRO A 27 10.19 -15.67 12.96
N MET A 28 11.05 -15.01 12.18
CA MET A 28 10.62 -14.29 10.98
C MET A 28 9.88 -15.30 10.10
N PRO A 29 8.65 -15.01 9.69
CA PRO A 29 7.93 -15.91 8.81
C PRO A 29 8.76 -16.09 7.54
N ASP A 30 9.03 -17.36 7.18
CA ASP A 30 9.59 -17.72 5.90
C ASP A 30 8.70 -17.07 4.83
N ASN A 31 9.23 -16.06 4.15
CA ASN A 31 8.57 -15.48 3.00
C ASN A 31 8.58 -16.58 1.92
N PRO A 32 7.43 -17.18 1.55
CA PRO A 32 7.45 -18.14 0.46
C PRO A 32 7.98 -17.39 -0.74
N LYS A 33 9.01 -17.92 -1.41
CA LYS A 33 9.49 -17.46 -2.70
C LYS A 33 8.33 -17.59 -3.68
N SER A 34 7.44 -16.59 -3.71
CA SER A 34 6.30 -16.57 -4.60
C SER A 34 6.65 -15.75 -5.82
N ALA A 35 6.35 -16.29 -6.99
CA ALA A 35 6.43 -15.67 -8.31
C ALA A 35 7.71 -14.84 -8.54
N ALA A 36 8.49 -15.18 -9.54
CA ALA A 36 9.81 -14.61 -9.86
C ALA A 36 9.87 -13.11 -9.55
N GLU A 37 10.60 -12.73 -8.49
CA GLU A 37 10.93 -11.34 -8.21
C GLU A 37 11.78 -10.82 -9.37
N GLU A 38 11.22 -9.97 -10.20
CA GLU A 38 11.98 -9.28 -11.24
C GLU A 38 12.77 -8.15 -10.58
N THR A 39 14.09 -8.22 -10.69
CA THR A 39 14.97 -7.13 -10.26
C THR A 39 15.17 -6.17 -11.42
N PHE A 40 14.92 -4.87 -11.19
CA PHE A 40 15.05 -3.85 -12.22
C PHE A 40 15.74 -2.58 -11.69
N ASP A 41 16.27 -1.80 -12.63
CA ASP A 41 16.87 -0.49 -12.32
C ASP A 41 15.83 0.63 -12.54
N THR A 42 15.34 1.19 -11.44
CA THR A 42 14.38 2.30 -11.45
C THR A 42 14.90 3.59 -12.10
N ARG A 43 16.21 3.67 -12.39
CA ARG A 43 16.87 4.83 -12.99
C ARG A 43 17.21 4.62 -14.47
N SER A 44 16.68 3.57 -15.12
CA SER A 44 16.80 3.45 -16.58
C SER A 44 16.08 4.62 -17.26
N ASP A 45 16.59 5.10 -18.38
CA ASP A 45 16.02 6.26 -19.09
C ASP A 45 14.53 6.05 -19.44
N ALA A 46 14.15 4.83 -19.80
CA ALA A 46 12.78 4.47 -20.12
C ALA A 46 11.84 4.59 -18.91
N LEU A 47 12.25 4.07 -17.74
CA LEU A 47 11.45 4.15 -16.51
C LEU A 47 11.40 5.57 -15.96
N LEU A 48 12.48 6.34 -16.07
CA LEU A 48 12.48 7.76 -15.70
C LEU A 48 11.54 8.56 -16.59
N ALA A 49 11.54 8.34 -17.90
CA ALA A 49 10.61 8.99 -18.82
C ALA A 49 9.15 8.68 -18.48
N GLN A 50 8.83 7.40 -18.22
CA GLN A 50 7.50 6.97 -17.79
C GLN A 50 7.10 7.61 -16.44
N HIS A 51 8.00 7.59 -15.46
CA HIS A 51 7.77 8.23 -14.17
C HIS A 51 7.45 9.73 -14.31
N HIS A 52 8.19 10.47 -15.15
CA HIS A 52 7.92 11.88 -15.37
C HIS A 52 6.56 12.12 -16.07
N ALA A 53 6.19 11.29 -17.05
CA ALA A 53 4.88 11.34 -17.69
C ALA A 53 3.75 11.08 -16.68
N THR A 54 3.89 10.05 -15.85
CA THR A 54 2.96 9.72 -14.77
C THR A 54 2.80 10.88 -13.77
N ARG A 55 3.90 11.51 -13.34
CA ARG A 55 3.83 12.69 -12.44
C ARG A 55 3.09 13.88 -13.06
N ALA A 56 3.19 14.08 -14.37
CA ALA A 56 2.46 15.11 -15.07
C ALA A 56 0.95 14.84 -15.09
N LEU A 57 0.53 13.60 -15.36
CA LEU A 57 -0.87 13.16 -15.31
C LEU A 57 -1.45 13.24 -13.88
N LEU A 58 -0.73 12.73 -12.89
CA LEU A 58 -1.14 12.79 -11.48
C LEU A 58 -1.34 14.22 -11.00
N ARG A 59 -0.48 15.16 -11.40
CA ARG A 59 -0.65 16.57 -11.05
C ARG A 59 -1.96 17.12 -11.61
N GLN A 60 -2.29 16.84 -12.88
CA GLN A 60 -3.54 17.28 -13.49
C GLN A 60 -4.75 16.63 -12.81
N TYR A 61 -4.66 15.32 -12.51
CA TYR A 61 -5.72 14.58 -11.82
C TYR A 61 -5.98 15.13 -10.42
N ASN A 62 -4.92 15.26 -9.63
CA ASN A 62 -5.02 15.67 -8.23
C ASN A 62 -5.42 17.13 -8.01
N THR A 63 -5.34 17.96 -9.04
CA THR A 63 -5.78 19.37 -9.01
C THR A 63 -7.06 19.61 -9.83
N SER A 64 -7.72 18.55 -10.34
CA SER A 64 -8.99 18.66 -11.04
C SER A 64 -10.14 19.02 -10.10
N GLU A 65 -11.10 19.80 -10.59
CA GLU A 65 -12.28 20.13 -9.81
C GLU A 65 -13.20 18.90 -9.62
N SER A 66 -13.98 18.89 -8.54
CA SER A 66 -14.78 17.71 -8.16
C SER A 66 -15.92 17.40 -9.14
N ASP A 67 -16.38 18.38 -9.90
CA ASP A 67 -17.45 18.28 -10.91
C ASP A 67 -16.93 17.96 -12.34
N GLU A 68 -15.60 17.92 -12.55
CA GLU A 68 -14.98 17.58 -13.84
C GLU A 68 -14.90 16.05 -14.08
N ALA A 69 -16.00 15.31 -13.87
CA ALA A 69 -16.00 13.84 -13.94
C ALA A 69 -15.48 13.28 -15.27
N ALA A 70 -15.87 13.87 -16.42
CA ALA A 70 -15.40 13.43 -17.73
C ALA A 70 -13.87 13.60 -17.89
N LYS A 71 -13.33 14.73 -17.48
CA LYS A 71 -11.89 15.02 -17.51
C LYS A 71 -11.11 14.07 -16.60
N ARG A 72 -11.62 13.79 -15.39
CA ARG A 72 -11.03 12.82 -14.48
C ARG A 72 -10.97 11.43 -15.10
N GLN A 73 -12.05 11.01 -15.76
CA GLN A 73 -12.10 9.72 -16.46
C GLN A 73 -11.07 9.63 -17.59
N GLU A 74 -10.93 10.68 -18.42
CA GLU A 74 -9.92 10.73 -19.47
C GLU A 74 -8.48 10.66 -18.91
N LEU A 75 -8.20 11.36 -17.82
CA LEU A 75 -6.89 11.33 -17.17
C LEU A 75 -6.58 9.95 -16.58
N LEU A 76 -7.56 9.27 -15.99
CA LEU A 76 -7.38 7.90 -15.48
C LEU A 76 -7.14 6.90 -16.61
N GLN A 77 -7.83 7.03 -17.75
CA GLN A 77 -7.61 6.20 -18.94
C GLN A 77 -6.20 6.34 -19.53
N GLN A 78 -5.61 7.56 -19.42
CA GLN A 78 -4.23 7.80 -19.84
C GLN A 78 -3.20 7.33 -18.81
N LEU A 79 -3.57 7.35 -17.53
CA LEU A 79 -2.68 7.03 -16.42
C LEU A 79 -2.57 5.52 -16.17
N LEU A 80 -3.72 4.81 -16.19
CA LEU A 80 -3.81 3.43 -15.71
C LEU A 80 -3.75 2.43 -16.87
N GLY A 81 -3.22 1.23 -16.59
CA GLY A 81 -3.18 0.14 -17.56
C GLY A 81 -4.56 -0.40 -17.92
N HIS A 82 -5.52 -0.34 -16.99
CA HIS A 82 -6.92 -0.68 -17.25
C HIS A 82 -7.85 0.05 -16.28
N CYS A 83 -8.95 0.61 -16.84
CA CYS A 83 -10.04 1.25 -16.11
C CYS A 83 -11.35 0.56 -16.42
N GLY A 84 -11.94 -0.16 -15.44
CA GLY A 84 -13.29 -0.70 -15.56
C GLY A 84 -14.36 0.38 -15.58
N GLU A 85 -15.53 0.05 -16.10
CA GLU A 85 -16.69 0.94 -16.08
C GLU A 85 -17.09 1.33 -14.65
N GLY A 86 -17.41 2.59 -14.39
CA GLY A 86 -17.80 3.08 -13.07
C GLY A 86 -16.67 3.15 -12.06
N LEU A 87 -15.40 3.07 -12.51
CA LEU A 87 -14.24 3.33 -11.65
C LEU A 87 -14.30 4.74 -11.08
N TRP A 88 -14.09 4.87 -9.78
CA TRP A 88 -13.99 6.15 -9.09
C TRP A 88 -12.76 6.18 -8.17
N ILE A 89 -11.90 7.18 -8.35
CA ILE A 89 -10.75 7.43 -7.48
C ILE A 89 -10.89 8.85 -6.92
N GLU A 90 -10.87 8.99 -5.60
CA GLU A 90 -10.84 10.31 -4.95
C GLU A 90 -9.42 10.85 -4.94
N PRO A 91 -9.17 12.06 -5.43
CA PRO A 91 -7.88 12.70 -5.29
C PRO A 91 -7.63 13.19 -3.84
N PRO A 92 -6.35 13.33 -3.41
CA PRO A 92 -5.18 12.98 -4.21
C PRO A 92 -4.91 11.46 -4.24
N PHE A 93 -4.42 10.99 -5.38
CA PHE A 93 -3.98 9.62 -5.64
C PHE A 93 -2.52 9.63 -6.09
N TYR A 94 -1.75 8.60 -5.74
CA TYR A 94 -0.33 8.50 -6.09
C TYR A 94 0.02 7.10 -6.58
N CYS A 95 0.83 7.03 -7.64
CA CYS A 95 1.42 5.79 -8.14
C CYS A 95 2.80 6.06 -8.76
N ASP A 96 3.59 5.02 -9.04
CA ASP A 96 4.90 5.18 -9.67
C ASP A 96 4.80 5.36 -11.19
N TYR A 97 4.13 4.41 -11.86
CA TYR A 97 4.07 4.32 -13.33
C TYR A 97 2.65 4.36 -13.88
N GLY A 98 1.66 3.89 -13.13
CA GLY A 98 0.25 3.82 -13.50
C GLY A 98 -0.08 2.68 -14.46
N GLY A 99 0.75 2.42 -15.46
CA GLY A 99 0.51 1.40 -16.49
C GLY A 99 0.38 -0.04 -15.98
N ASN A 100 0.90 -0.33 -14.80
CA ASN A 100 0.79 -1.64 -14.16
C ASN A 100 -0.46 -1.79 -13.27
N ILE A 101 -1.30 -0.74 -13.16
CA ILE A 101 -2.51 -0.74 -12.33
C ILE A 101 -3.72 -1.09 -13.19
N HIS A 102 -4.43 -2.15 -12.82
CA HIS A 102 -5.60 -2.66 -13.51
C HIS A 102 -6.78 -2.73 -12.54
N LEU A 103 -7.77 -1.88 -12.74
CA LEU A 103 -8.93 -1.75 -11.86
C LEU A 103 -10.21 -2.20 -12.58
N GLY A 104 -10.98 -3.08 -11.93
CA GLY A 104 -12.23 -3.63 -12.42
C GLY A 104 -13.39 -2.64 -12.41
N ARG A 105 -14.58 -3.11 -12.75
CA ARG A 105 -15.81 -2.33 -12.78
C ARG A 105 -16.25 -1.94 -11.37
N GLY A 106 -16.71 -0.69 -11.22
CA GLY A 106 -17.25 -0.20 -9.95
C GLY A 106 -16.27 -0.20 -8.79
N VAL A 107 -14.96 -0.25 -9.07
CA VAL A 107 -13.94 -0.10 -8.03
C VAL A 107 -13.98 1.34 -7.49
N PHE A 108 -13.98 1.47 -6.17
CA PHE A 108 -13.86 2.75 -5.49
C PHE A 108 -12.56 2.84 -4.71
N VAL A 109 -11.78 3.88 -4.97
CA VAL A 109 -10.53 4.20 -4.28
C VAL A 109 -10.69 5.55 -3.58
N ASN A 110 -10.60 5.57 -2.26
CA ASN A 110 -10.71 6.78 -1.48
C ASN A 110 -9.41 7.61 -1.54
N PHE A 111 -9.45 8.82 -1.03
CA PHE A 111 -8.34 9.79 -1.08
C PHE A 111 -7.06 9.33 -0.36
N ASN A 112 -5.92 9.90 -0.77
CA ASN A 112 -4.59 9.63 -0.23
C ASN A 112 -4.09 8.18 -0.40
N CYS A 113 -4.66 7.41 -1.33
CA CYS A 113 -4.14 6.09 -1.63
C CYS A 113 -2.83 6.16 -2.44
N VAL A 114 -1.92 5.20 -2.17
CA VAL A 114 -0.59 5.12 -2.78
C VAL A 114 -0.37 3.72 -3.34
N PHE A 115 -0.15 3.60 -4.65
CA PHE A 115 0.13 2.33 -5.31
C PHE A 115 1.55 2.37 -5.91
N LEU A 116 2.48 1.59 -5.33
CA LEU A 116 3.84 1.45 -5.89
C LEU A 116 3.84 0.30 -6.88
N ASP A 117 3.52 0.61 -8.11
CA ASP A 117 3.22 -0.32 -9.20
C ASP A 117 4.47 -0.69 -10.03
N GLY A 118 5.56 -1.07 -9.38
CA GLY A 118 6.72 -1.66 -10.07
C GLY A 118 6.45 -3.06 -10.66
N ALA A 119 5.38 -3.73 -10.21
CA ALA A 119 4.77 -4.90 -10.83
C ALA A 119 3.25 -4.69 -10.92
N LYS A 120 2.55 -5.65 -11.55
CA LYS A 120 1.09 -5.57 -11.74
C LYS A 120 0.35 -5.47 -10.41
N ILE A 121 -0.57 -4.51 -10.31
CA ILE A 121 -1.59 -4.40 -9.26
C ILE A 121 -2.93 -4.61 -9.93
N GLU A 122 -3.64 -5.66 -9.54
CA GLU A 122 -4.95 -6.03 -10.09
C GLU A 122 -6.01 -5.99 -9.00
N ILE A 123 -7.10 -5.27 -9.24
CA ILE A 123 -8.21 -5.11 -8.29
C ILE A 123 -9.52 -5.47 -8.99
N GLY A 124 -10.21 -6.48 -8.45
CA GLY A 124 -11.45 -7.01 -9.01
C GLY A 124 -12.66 -6.09 -8.84
N ASP A 125 -13.72 -6.40 -9.59
CA ASP A 125 -14.97 -5.65 -9.65
C ASP A 125 -15.58 -5.38 -8.27
N GLY A 126 -16.16 -4.20 -8.07
CA GLY A 126 -16.92 -3.84 -6.87
C GLY A 126 -16.09 -3.69 -5.58
N THR A 127 -14.77 -3.72 -5.68
CA THR A 127 -13.88 -3.59 -4.52
C THR A 127 -13.79 -2.14 -4.05
N LEU A 128 -13.78 -1.95 -2.72
CA LEU A 128 -13.76 -0.65 -2.04
C LEU A 128 -12.48 -0.50 -1.24
N LEU A 129 -11.74 0.58 -1.47
CA LEU A 129 -10.56 0.96 -0.70
C LEU A 129 -10.84 2.20 0.14
N GLY A 130 -10.60 2.11 1.44
CA GLY A 130 -10.68 3.24 2.36
C GLY A 130 -9.55 4.26 2.15
N PRO A 131 -9.60 5.41 2.83
CA PRO A 131 -8.59 6.46 2.66
C PRO A 131 -7.21 5.98 3.12
N ALA A 132 -6.17 6.50 2.45
CA ALA A 132 -4.77 6.22 2.77
C ALA A 132 -4.38 4.73 2.71
N VAL A 133 -5.09 3.91 1.92
CA VAL A 133 -4.67 2.53 1.63
C VAL A 133 -3.40 2.56 0.78
N GLN A 134 -2.44 1.72 1.12
CA GLN A 134 -1.16 1.62 0.43
C GLN A 134 -1.00 0.21 -0.14
N ILE A 135 -0.71 0.11 -1.43
CA ILE A 135 -0.46 -1.16 -2.12
C ILE A 135 0.95 -1.12 -2.70
N TYR A 136 1.81 -2.00 -2.23
CA TYR A 136 3.20 -2.05 -2.63
C TYR A 136 3.46 -3.31 -3.46
N ALA A 137 3.62 -3.16 -4.76
CA ALA A 137 4.13 -4.22 -5.63
C ALA A 137 5.66 -4.12 -5.81
N THR A 138 6.29 -3.20 -5.10
CA THR A 138 7.73 -2.91 -5.15
C THR A 138 8.35 -3.05 -3.76
N THR A 139 9.57 -3.60 -3.70
CA THR A 139 10.33 -3.75 -2.47
C THR A 139 11.83 -3.67 -2.73
N HIS A 140 12.62 -3.83 -1.69
CA HIS A 140 14.08 -3.91 -1.75
C HIS A 140 14.57 -5.12 -0.95
N PRO A 141 15.75 -5.69 -1.26
CA PRO A 141 16.39 -6.71 -0.43
C PRO A 141 16.52 -6.25 1.02
N LEU A 142 16.17 -7.12 1.97
CA LEU A 142 16.24 -6.82 3.40
C LEU A 142 17.69 -6.59 3.87
N SER A 143 18.61 -7.39 3.35
CA SER A 143 20.04 -7.23 3.62
C SER A 143 20.57 -5.95 2.98
N ALA A 144 21.18 -5.07 3.78
CA ALA A 144 21.81 -3.84 3.26
C ALA A 144 22.92 -4.14 2.23
N LYS A 145 23.65 -5.26 2.42
CA LYS A 145 24.71 -5.72 1.50
C LYS A 145 24.15 -6.10 0.13
N GLU A 146 22.96 -6.68 0.08
CA GLU A 146 22.29 -7.07 -1.16
C GLU A 146 21.52 -5.89 -1.78
N ARG A 147 21.01 -4.97 -0.95
CA ARG A 147 20.23 -3.81 -1.38
C ARG A 147 21.06 -2.74 -2.06
N ILE A 148 22.29 -2.48 -1.57
CA ILE A 148 23.10 -1.34 -1.99
C ILE A 148 24.23 -1.80 -2.92
N TYR A 149 24.35 -1.15 -4.08
CA TYR A 149 25.47 -1.31 -4.98
C TYR A 149 26.01 0.05 -5.41
N GLN A 150 27.16 0.06 -6.11
CA GLN A 150 27.74 1.27 -6.66
C GLN A 150 27.45 1.38 -8.15
N ARG A 151 26.98 2.54 -8.58
CA ARG A 151 26.80 2.90 -9.98
C ARG A 151 27.45 4.27 -10.23
N ASP A 152 28.41 4.32 -11.13
CA ASP A 152 29.16 5.55 -11.47
C ASP A 152 29.73 6.28 -10.24
N GLY A 153 30.20 5.53 -9.23
CA GLY A 153 30.75 6.06 -7.99
C GLY A 153 29.71 6.56 -6.98
N LEU A 154 28.42 6.40 -7.24
CA LEU A 154 27.34 6.77 -6.35
C LEU A 154 26.57 5.55 -5.86
N PRO A 155 26.00 5.59 -4.63
CA PRO A 155 25.12 4.54 -4.14
C PRO A 155 23.89 4.38 -5.03
N ALA A 156 23.55 3.13 -5.38
CA ALA A 156 22.34 2.72 -6.07
C ALA A 156 21.70 1.55 -5.32
N TYR A 157 20.45 1.23 -5.64
CA TYR A 157 19.67 0.26 -4.88
C TYR A 157 19.02 -0.76 -5.80
N HIS A 158 19.20 -2.05 -5.48
CA HIS A 158 18.40 -3.10 -6.12
C HIS A 158 16.94 -2.94 -5.72
N THR A 159 16.08 -2.99 -6.71
CA THR A 159 14.63 -2.95 -6.54
C THR A 159 14.05 -4.24 -7.06
N SER A 160 13.22 -4.90 -6.28
CA SER A 160 12.48 -6.09 -6.65
C SER A 160 11.00 -5.76 -6.68
N SER A 161 10.22 -6.51 -7.46
CA SER A 161 8.77 -6.36 -7.49
C SER A 161 8.08 -7.72 -7.57
N ALA A 162 6.89 -7.77 -6.98
CA ALA A 162 6.00 -8.92 -7.06
C ALA A 162 4.56 -8.43 -7.19
N PRO A 163 3.73 -9.05 -8.05
CA PRO A 163 2.38 -8.58 -8.32
C PRO A 163 1.49 -8.69 -7.07
N VAL A 164 0.51 -7.78 -6.98
CA VAL A 164 -0.54 -7.82 -5.96
C VAL A 164 -1.88 -8.05 -6.64
N SER A 165 -2.65 -9.04 -6.17
CA SER A 165 -3.98 -9.35 -6.69
C SER A 165 -5.02 -9.21 -5.60
N ILE A 166 -6.03 -8.38 -5.81
CA ILE A 166 -7.16 -8.18 -4.92
C ILE A 166 -8.42 -8.61 -5.66
N GLY A 167 -9.18 -9.52 -5.07
CA GLY A 167 -10.38 -10.10 -5.64
C GLY A 167 -11.54 -9.13 -5.79
N LYS A 168 -12.71 -9.67 -6.11
CA LYS A 168 -13.97 -8.92 -6.28
C LYS A 168 -14.66 -8.69 -4.94
N ASN A 169 -15.40 -7.57 -4.84
CA ASN A 169 -16.21 -7.23 -3.66
C ASN A 169 -15.39 -7.23 -2.35
N VAL A 170 -14.11 -6.95 -2.42
CA VAL A 170 -13.25 -6.82 -1.23
C VAL A 170 -13.46 -5.44 -0.60
N TRP A 171 -13.45 -5.37 0.72
CA TRP A 171 -13.38 -4.09 1.41
C TRP A 171 -12.06 -3.96 2.18
N ILE A 172 -11.26 -2.94 1.83
CA ILE A 172 -10.00 -2.64 2.51
C ILE A 172 -10.19 -1.38 3.34
N GLY A 173 -10.10 -1.52 4.66
CA GLY A 173 -10.19 -0.43 5.62
C GLY A 173 -9.06 0.58 5.48
N GLY A 174 -9.35 1.84 5.83
CA GLY A 174 -8.40 2.96 5.67
C GLY A 174 -7.07 2.73 6.37
N GLY A 175 -5.99 3.19 5.75
CA GLY A 175 -4.63 3.07 6.26
C GLY A 175 -4.05 1.65 6.23
N ALA A 176 -4.73 0.67 5.63
CA ALA A 176 -4.16 -0.66 5.45
C ALA A 176 -3.01 -0.63 4.45
N ILE A 177 -2.00 -1.49 4.67
CA ILE A 177 -0.82 -1.64 3.82
C ILE A 177 -0.78 -3.07 3.29
N ILE A 178 -0.74 -3.22 1.96
CA ILE A 178 -0.66 -4.52 1.29
C ILE A 178 0.76 -4.67 0.71
N LEU A 179 1.45 -5.74 1.10
CA LEU A 179 2.84 -5.97 0.70
C LEU A 179 2.95 -6.73 -0.63
N PRO A 180 4.13 -6.69 -1.29
CA PRO A 180 4.36 -7.34 -2.57
C PRO A 180 4.07 -8.85 -2.52
N GLY A 181 3.51 -9.38 -3.61
CA GLY A 181 3.20 -10.80 -3.77
C GLY A 181 1.92 -11.28 -3.05
N VAL A 182 1.19 -10.38 -2.40
CA VAL A 182 -0.05 -10.72 -1.69
C VAL A 182 -1.21 -10.90 -2.65
N THR A 183 -2.00 -11.94 -2.40
CA THR A 183 -3.33 -12.13 -2.98
C THR A 183 -4.39 -12.03 -1.90
N ILE A 184 -5.46 -11.24 -2.13
CA ILE A 184 -6.63 -11.15 -1.26
C ILE A 184 -7.82 -11.73 -2.03
N GLY A 185 -8.46 -12.77 -1.46
CA GLY A 185 -9.58 -13.47 -2.07
C GLY A 185 -10.86 -12.64 -2.14
N ASP A 186 -11.80 -13.09 -2.98
CA ASP A 186 -13.09 -12.42 -3.21
C ASP A 186 -13.89 -12.26 -1.91
N GLY A 187 -14.57 -11.14 -1.75
CA GLY A 187 -15.45 -10.88 -0.61
C GLY A 187 -14.74 -10.73 0.75
N ALA A 188 -13.41 -10.73 0.79
CA ALA A 188 -12.68 -10.52 2.03
C ALA A 188 -12.81 -9.07 2.54
N THR A 189 -12.74 -8.90 3.85
CA THR A 189 -12.68 -7.58 4.50
C THR A 189 -11.37 -7.45 5.26
N ILE A 190 -10.62 -6.39 4.98
CA ILE A 190 -9.37 -6.05 5.67
C ILE A 190 -9.63 -4.87 6.61
N GLY A 191 -9.33 -5.05 7.90
CA GLY A 191 -9.50 -4.03 8.93
C GLY A 191 -8.60 -2.82 8.70
N ALA A 192 -9.06 -1.65 9.16
CA ALA A 192 -8.27 -0.41 9.06
C ALA A 192 -6.93 -0.53 9.79
N GLY A 193 -5.87 0.05 9.19
CA GLY A 193 -4.51 0.01 9.73
C GLY A 193 -3.82 -1.36 9.69
N ALA A 194 -4.42 -2.36 9.04
CA ALA A 194 -3.81 -3.68 8.91
C ALA A 194 -2.56 -3.65 8.02
N VAL A 195 -1.55 -4.47 8.34
CA VAL A 195 -0.39 -4.71 7.47
C VAL A 195 -0.45 -6.15 6.95
N VAL A 196 -0.88 -6.27 5.68
CA VAL A 196 -1.09 -7.58 5.03
C VAL A 196 0.22 -8.06 4.44
N THR A 197 0.86 -9.00 5.13
CA THR A 197 2.17 -9.58 4.78
C THR A 197 2.08 -10.94 4.12
N LYS A 198 0.89 -11.56 4.12
CA LYS A 198 0.59 -12.87 3.53
C LYS A 198 -0.76 -12.82 2.84
N SER A 199 -0.97 -13.71 1.88
CA SER A 199 -2.26 -13.83 1.19
C SER A 199 -3.41 -14.15 2.14
N ILE A 200 -4.57 -13.57 1.86
CA ILE A 200 -5.79 -13.68 2.65
C ILE A 200 -6.82 -14.47 1.83
N PRO A 201 -7.46 -15.50 2.39
CA PRO A 201 -8.50 -16.26 1.69
C PRO A 201 -9.75 -15.42 1.41
N GLU A 202 -10.62 -15.95 0.59
CA GLU A 202 -11.93 -15.36 0.29
C GLU A 202 -12.86 -15.36 1.50
N THR A 203 -13.82 -14.43 1.52
CA THR A 203 -14.96 -14.41 2.46
C THR A 203 -14.53 -14.46 3.93
N VAL A 204 -13.48 -13.74 4.31
CA VAL A 204 -13.01 -13.62 5.70
C VAL A 204 -12.87 -12.17 6.13
N PHE A 205 -12.95 -11.94 7.44
CA PHE A 205 -12.47 -10.71 8.08
C PHE A 205 -11.06 -10.94 8.60
N ALA A 206 -10.12 -10.11 8.14
CA ALA A 206 -8.73 -10.13 8.58
C ALA A 206 -8.30 -8.74 9.06
N ALA A 207 -7.47 -8.66 10.10
CA ALA A 207 -7.03 -7.37 10.66
C ALA A 207 -5.71 -7.51 11.43
N GLY A 208 -5.11 -6.37 11.79
CA GLY A 208 -3.95 -6.28 12.66
C GLY A 208 -2.62 -6.06 11.94
N ASN A 209 -1.55 -5.97 12.71
CA ASN A 209 -0.17 -5.85 12.24
C ASN A 209 0.73 -6.84 13.00
N PRO A 210 1.20 -7.94 12.37
CA PRO A 210 0.82 -8.37 11.02
C PRO A 210 -0.65 -8.80 10.94
N CYS A 211 -1.25 -8.64 9.75
CA CYS A 211 -2.65 -8.99 9.50
C CYS A 211 -2.89 -10.49 9.63
N GLN A 212 -3.94 -10.86 10.36
CA GLN A 212 -4.36 -12.23 10.60
C GLN A 212 -5.85 -12.39 10.29
N VAL A 213 -6.27 -13.57 9.82
CA VAL A 213 -7.69 -13.92 9.71
C VAL A 213 -8.28 -14.00 11.11
N ILE A 214 -9.38 -13.28 11.33
CA ILE A 214 -10.08 -13.19 12.61
C ILE A 214 -11.29 -14.13 12.62
N ARG A 215 -12.05 -14.19 11.51
CA ARG A 215 -13.25 -15.02 11.34
C ARG A 215 -13.69 -15.09 9.89
N ASP A 216 -14.53 -16.06 9.57
CA ASP A 216 -15.28 -16.12 8.31
C ASP A 216 -16.42 -15.07 8.30
N LEU A 217 -16.88 -14.68 7.09
CA LEU A 217 -17.97 -13.71 6.85
C LEU A 217 -19.22 -14.39 6.34
#